data_3c13e59281d8e148017a8a75b3c4ec38
#
_entry.id   3c13e59281d8e148017a8a75b3c4ec38
#
_cell.length_a   1.000
_cell.length_b   1.000
_cell.length_c   1.000
_cell.angle_alpha   90.00
_cell.angle_beta   90.00
_cell.angle_gamma   90.00
#
_symmetry.space_group_name_H-M   'P 1'
#
loop_
_entity.id
_entity.type
_entity.pdbx_description
1 polymer ?
#
loop_
_entity_poly.entity_id
_entity_poly.type
_entity_poly.pdbx_seq_one_letter_code
_entity_poly.pdbx_strand_id
1 'polypeptide(L)'
;MAIGGFDPALRFYLDEADVNLRLAGHGLTAVVPDAQVHHGFAASERRREDRVPTSLHEIAASTAVFLRRHAPDVVEHETIPAIEAQRSRVADLRRARRVTEGEASALLASLATGWDDGMARPLRPMKASAEPDAAFLQLPTTGPRAGHVLAGRSWQRHHLLSEAAKAAASGQIVTVICLSPSARAHRMAFTDQGFWLQTGGLFGWSTRQGPRLRFTPFRARIAEETARVAAFRPVG
;
A
#
# COMPACT_ATOMS: atom_id res chain seq x y z
N MET A 1 26.74 -0.46 6.39
CA MET A 1 25.82 -1.62 6.29
C MET A 1 26.49 -2.69 5.43
N ALA A 2 26.77 -3.87 5.98
CA ALA A 2 27.61 -4.92 5.34
C ALA A 2 27.08 -5.41 3.97
N ILE A 3 25.75 -5.39 3.78
CA ILE A 3 25.10 -5.89 2.57
C ILE A 3 24.96 -4.85 1.43
N GLY A 4 25.42 -3.62 1.60
CA GLY A 4 25.40 -2.59 0.58
C GLY A 4 24.06 -1.87 0.33
N GLY A 5 23.05 -2.09 1.18
CA GLY A 5 21.74 -1.44 1.03
C GLY A 5 20.88 -2.04 -0.08
N PHE A 6 20.01 -1.21 -0.70
CA PHE A 6 19.16 -1.61 -1.82
C PHE A 6 19.93 -1.62 -3.14
N ASP A 7 19.66 -2.60 -4.00
CA ASP A 7 20.26 -2.67 -5.34
C ASP A 7 19.61 -1.64 -6.28
N PRO A 8 20.36 -0.68 -6.83
CA PRO A 8 19.81 0.32 -7.75
C PRO A 8 19.35 -0.26 -9.10
N ALA A 9 19.68 -1.51 -9.43
CA ALA A 9 19.13 -2.20 -10.58
C ALA A 9 17.65 -2.61 -10.36
N LEU A 10 17.21 -2.72 -9.10
CA LEU A 10 15.83 -2.98 -8.68
C LEU A 10 15.13 -1.65 -8.39
N ARG A 11 14.57 -1.01 -9.40
CA ARG A 11 13.97 0.34 -9.26
C ARG A 11 12.57 0.32 -8.64
N PHE A 12 11.90 -0.80 -8.76
CA PHE A 12 10.55 -1.03 -8.24
C PHE A 12 10.22 -2.51 -8.30
N TYR A 13 9.73 -3.10 -7.23
CA TYR A 13 9.40 -4.52 -7.11
C TYR A 13 10.61 -5.43 -6.84
N LEU A 14 10.48 -6.34 -5.89
CA LEU A 14 11.48 -7.30 -5.41
C LEU A 14 12.73 -6.71 -4.72
N ASP A 15 12.79 -5.42 -4.51
CA ASP A 15 13.86 -4.74 -3.81
C ASP A 15 13.95 -5.16 -2.33
N GLU A 16 12.81 -5.32 -1.64
CA GLU A 16 12.79 -5.87 -0.28
C GLU A 16 13.15 -7.38 -0.26
N ALA A 17 12.72 -8.13 -1.27
CA ALA A 17 13.05 -9.55 -1.37
C ALA A 17 14.56 -9.75 -1.59
N ASP A 18 15.18 -8.93 -2.43
CA ASP A 18 16.64 -8.90 -2.64
C ASP A 18 17.39 -8.61 -1.34
N VAL A 19 17.01 -7.56 -0.63
CA VAL A 19 17.62 -7.21 0.66
C VAL A 19 17.45 -8.34 1.67
N ASN A 20 16.27 -8.95 1.77
CA ASN A 20 16.01 -10.04 2.71
C ASN A 20 16.86 -11.28 2.40
N LEU A 21 17.02 -11.66 1.12
CA LEU A 21 17.88 -12.78 0.73
C LEU A 21 19.35 -12.51 1.08
N ARG A 22 19.83 -11.29 0.85
CA ARG A 22 21.21 -10.92 1.22
C ARG A 22 21.42 -10.85 2.73
N LEU A 23 20.39 -10.44 3.49
CA LEU A 23 20.42 -10.43 4.96
C LEU A 23 20.41 -11.85 5.56
N ALA A 24 19.80 -12.82 4.91
CA ALA A 24 19.71 -14.19 5.40
C ALA A 24 21.09 -14.83 5.68
N GLY A 25 22.14 -14.41 4.97
CA GLY A 25 23.51 -14.80 5.24
C GLY A 25 24.16 -14.11 6.45
N HIS A 26 23.51 -13.12 7.04
CA HIS A 26 24.05 -12.31 8.14
C HIS A 26 23.30 -12.47 9.47
N GLY A 27 22.13 -13.09 9.46
CA GLY A 27 21.35 -13.27 10.67
C GLY A 27 19.99 -13.91 10.44
N LEU A 28 19.22 -14.08 11.52
CA LEU A 28 17.89 -14.65 11.47
C LEU A 28 16.86 -13.60 11.06
N THR A 29 15.87 -14.04 10.30
CA THR A 29 14.67 -13.25 10.00
C THR A 29 13.54 -13.67 10.93
N ALA A 30 12.90 -12.72 11.60
CA ALA A 30 11.75 -12.95 12.44
C ALA A 30 10.48 -12.43 11.77
N VAL A 31 9.42 -13.23 11.79
CA VAL A 31 8.06 -12.78 11.49
C VAL A 31 7.40 -12.36 12.80
N VAL A 32 6.96 -11.11 12.87
CA VAL A 32 6.30 -10.54 14.05
C VAL A 32 4.83 -10.26 13.71
N PRO A 33 3.91 -11.23 13.93
CA PRO A 33 2.52 -11.10 13.48
C PRO A 33 1.77 -9.90 14.08
N ASP A 34 2.14 -9.51 15.30
CA ASP A 34 1.52 -8.38 16.01
C ASP A 34 2.05 -7.01 15.58
N ALA A 35 3.13 -6.96 14.80
CA ALA A 35 3.65 -5.73 14.23
C ALA A 35 2.81 -5.30 13.02
N GLN A 36 1.74 -4.58 13.27
CA GLN A 36 0.82 -4.11 12.22
C GLN A 36 1.30 -2.80 11.62
N VAL A 37 1.33 -2.75 10.29
CA VAL A 37 1.67 -1.55 9.53
C VAL A 37 0.47 -1.08 8.72
N HIS A 38 0.12 0.20 8.85
CA HIS A 38 -0.89 0.83 8.02
C HIS A 38 -0.27 1.38 6.74
N HIS A 39 -0.48 0.66 5.65
CA HIS A 39 0.01 1.10 4.35
C HIS A 39 -0.97 2.11 3.72
N GLY A 40 -0.57 3.38 3.64
CA GLY A 40 -1.31 4.39 2.89
C GLY A 40 -1.20 4.13 1.38
N PHE A 41 -2.35 3.95 0.73
CA PHE A 41 -2.38 3.77 -0.71
C PHE A 41 -2.59 5.12 -1.40
N ALA A 42 -1.52 5.83 -1.64
CA ALA A 42 -1.54 7.00 -2.50
C ALA A 42 -1.71 6.60 -3.98
N ALA A 43 -2.31 7.46 -4.76
CA ALA A 43 -2.25 7.37 -6.21
C ALA A 43 -0.78 7.47 -6.64
N SER A 44 -0.38 6.71 -7.65
CA SER A 44 0.97 6.75 -8.19
C SER A 44 0.91 6.68 -9.71
N GLU A 45 1.95 7.15 -10.38
CA GLU A 45 2.08 7.02 -11.85
C GLU A 45 2.06 5.56 -12.31
N ARG A 46 2.39 4.61 -11.42
CA ARG A 46 2.45 3.18 -11.71
C ARG A 46 1.14 2.45 -11.55
N ARG A 47 0.12 3.07 -10.92
CA ARG A 47 -1.19 2.44 -10.66
C ARG A 47 -2.30 3.46 -10.70
N ARG A 48 -3.40 3.09 -11.33
CA ARG A 48 -4.67 3.82 -11.27
C ARG A 48 -5.25 3.76 -9.83
N GLU A 49 -6.23 4.61 -9.52
CA GLU A 49 -6.94 4.58 -8.23
C GLU A 49 -7.57 3.20 -7.92
N ASP A 50 -8.03 2.49 -8.95
CA ASP A 50 -8.58 1.14 -8.84
C ASP A 50 -7.50 0.04 -8.75
N ARG A 51 -6.21 0.43 -8.63
CA ARG A 51 -5.02 -0.43 -8.52
C ARG A 51 -4.66 -1.24 -9.77
N VAL A 52 -5.27 -0.94 -10.88
CA VAL A 52 -4.80 -1.48 -12.17
C VAL A 52 -3.42 -0.88 -12.47
N PRO A 53 -2.41 -1.68 -12.80
CA PRO A 53 -1.11 -1.16 -13.19
C PRO A 53 -1.23 -0.34 -14.48
N THR A 54 -0.46 0.73 -14.60
CA THR A 54 -0.33 1.52 -15.82
C THR A 54 0.74 0.95 -16.75
N SER A 55 1.69 0.19 -16.20
CA SER A 55 2.76 -0.50 -16.93
C SER A 55 3.24 -1.71 -16.13
N LEU A 56 3.72 -2.74 -16.81
CA LEU A 56 4.38 -3.92 -16.22
C LEU A 56 5.90 -3.88 -16.44
N HIS A 57 6.44 -2.83 -17.05
CA HIS A 57 7.86 -2.72 -17.41
C HIS A 57 8.78 -2.95 -16.20
N GLU A 58 8.63 -2.16 -15.13
CA GLU A 58 9.51 -2.29 -13.96
C GLU A 58 9.29 -3.59 -13.19
N ILE A 59 8.09 -4.16 -13.22
CA ILE A 59 7.83 -5.48 -12.63
C ILE A 59 8.64 -6.54 -13.38
N ALA A 60 8.61 -6.53 -14.71
CA ALA A 60 9.36 -7.46 -15.54
C ALA A 60 10.88 -7.26 -15.41
N ALA A 61 11.33 -6.01 -15.50
CA ALA A 61 12.73 -5.67 -15.40
C ALA A 61 13.33 -6.09 -14.04
N SER A 62 12.64 -5.77 -12.95
CA SER A 62 13.09 -6.19 -11.62
C SER A 62 13.04 -7.70 -11.43
N THR A 63 12.07 -8.41 -12.01
CA THR A 63 12.03 -9.87 -11.97
C THR A 63 13.25 -10.48 -12.69
N ALA A 64 13.59 -10.00 -13.87
CA ALA A 64 14.76 -10.45 -14.62
C ALA A 64 16.07 -10.16 -13.86
N VAL A 65 16.23 -8.95 -13.30
CA VAL A 65 17.38 -8.59 -12.46
C VAL A 65 17.49 -9.51 -11.25
N PHE A 66 16.37 -9.74 -10.56
CA PHE A 66 16.34 -10.59 -9.37
C PHE A 66 16.75 -12.04 -9.67
N LEU A 67 16.22 -12.64 -10.73
CA LEU A 67 16.58 -13.98 -11.17
C LEU A 67 18.07 -14.06 -11.54
N ARG A 68 18.57 -13.12 -12.34
CA ARG A 68 19.99 -13.06 -12.72
C ARG A 68 20.93 -12.92 -11.52
N ARG A 69 20.48 -12.28 -10.44
CA ARG A 69 21.30 -12.09 -9.23
C ARG A 69 21.26 -13.30 -8.30
N HIS A 70 20.09 -13.86 -8.06
CA HIS A 70 19.87 -14.85 -7.00
C HIS A 70 19.70 -16.27 -7.52
N ALA A 71 19.38 -16.44 -8.80
CA ALA A 71 19.15 -17.75 -9.41
C ALA A 71 19.64 -17.77 -10.88
N PRO A 72 20.91 -17.42 -11.14
CA PRO A 72 21.42 -17.29 -12.51
C PRO A 72 21.30 -18.59 -13.32
N ASP A 73 21.42 -19.75 -12.67
CA ASP A 73 21.39 -21.05 -13.33
C ASP A 73 19.99 -21.47 -13.82
N VAL A 74 18.94 -20.81 -13.34
CA VAL A 74 17.54 -21.12 -13.70
C VAL A 74 16.82 -19.98 -14.42
N VAL A 75 17.51 -18.88 -14.74
CA VAL A 75 16.90 -17.70 -15.38
C VAL A 75 16.09 -18.09 -16.62
N GLU A 76 16.66 -18.89 -17.52
CA GLU A 76 16.00 -19.30 -18.75
C GLU A 76 14.75 -20.15 -18.48
N HIS A 77 14.82 -21.02 -17.49
CA HIS A 77 13.71 -21.88 -17.08
C HIS A 77 12.57 -21.09 -16.42
N GLU A 78 12.91 -20.13 -15.55
CA GLU A 78 11.95 -19.32 -14.78
C GLU A 78 11.37 -18.13 -15.58
N THR A 79 11.97 -17.78 -16.72
CA THR A 79 11.49 -16.72 -17.58
C THR A 79 10.03 -16.95 -18.03
N ILE A 80 9.73 -18.15 -18.52
CA ILE A 80 8.37 -18.47 -19.04
C ILE A 80 7.34 -18.39 -17.90
N PRO A 81 7.48 -19.06 -16.76
CA PRO A 81 6.56 -18.95 -15.63
C PRO A 81 6.35 -17.51 -15.16
N ALA A 82 7.40 -16.70 -15.04
CA ALA A 82 7.31 -15.32 -14.60
C ALA A 82 6.50 -14.45 -15.56
N ILE A 83 6.71 -14.59 -16.88
CA ILE A 83 5.98 -13.87 -17.91
C ILE A 83 4.52 -14.33 -17.96
N GLU A 84 4.25 -15.64 -17.92
CA GLU A 84 2.90 -16.19 -17.95
C GLU A 84 2.06 -15.78 -16.74
N ALA A 85 2.66 -15.65 -15.57
CA ALA A 85 1.96 -15.13 -14.39
C ALA A 85 1.42 -13.70 -14.63
N GLN A 86 2.21 -12.83 -15.28
CA GLN A 86 1.76 -11.47 -15.61
C GLN A 86 0.75 -11.44 -16.75
N ARG A 87 0.91 -12.30 -17.77
CA ARG A 87 -0.06 -12.48 -18.85
C ARG A 87 -1.42 -12.93 -18.31
N SER A 88 -1.42 -13.91 -17.42
CA SER A 88 -2.63 -14.39 -16.75
C SER A 88 -3.31 -13.27 -15.97
N ARG A 89 -2.54 -12.48 -15.23
CA ARG A 89 -3.06 -11.29 -14.52
C ARG A 89 -3.71 -10.28 -15.45
N VAL A 90 -3.12 -9.98 -16.62
CA VAL A 90 -3.70 -9.07 -17.61
C VAL A 90 -4.99 -9.66 -18.19
N ALA A 91 -5.01 -10.97 -18.48
CA ALA A 91 -6.20 -11.66 -18.94
C ALA A 91 -7.35 -11.60 -17.93
N ASP A 92 -7.05 -11.72 -16.62
CA ASP A 92 -8.02 -11.57 -15.53
C ASP A 92 -8.60 -10.14 -15.46
N LEU A 93 -7.74 -9.12 -15.59
CA LEU A 93 -8.18 -7.73 -15.63
C LEU A 93 -9.10 -7.47 -16.82
N ARG A 94 -8.79 -8.05 -18.00
CA ARG A 94 -9.62 -7.96 -19.20
C ARG A 94 -10.96 -8.67 -19.02
N ARG A 95 -10.97 -9.90 -18.51
CA ARG A 95 -12.20 -10.65 -18.21
C ARG A 95 -13.10 -9.91 -17.21
N ALA A 96 -12.49 -9.26 -16.22
CA ALA A 96 -13.18 -8.43 -15.24
C ALA A 96 -13.60 -7.05 -15.79
N ARG A 97 -13.35 -6.75 -17.07
CA ARG A 97 -13.62 -5.46 -17.73
C ARG A 97 -12.98 -4.26 -17.01
N ARG A 98 -11.83 -4.47 -16.39
CA ARG A 98 -11.07 -3.43 -15.70
C ARG A 98 -10.06 -2.73 -16.61
N VAL A 99 -9.74 -3.34 -17.73
CA VAL A 99 -8.92 -2.78 -18.81
C VAL A 99 -9.59 -3.04 -20.16
N THR A 100 -9.39 -2.12 -21.09
CA THR A 100 -9.77 -2.28 -22.50
C THR A 100 -8.77 -3.19 -23.22
N GLU A 101 -9.08 -3.60 -24.45
CA GLU A 101 -8.16 -4.40 -25.28
C GLU A 101 -6.85 -3.64 -25.56
N GLY A 102 -6.94 -2.33 -25.84
CA GLY A 102 -5.77 -1.48 -26.08
C GLY A 102 -4.89 -1.36 -24.84
N GLU A 103 -5.48 -1.16 -23.64
CA GLU A 103 -4.74 -1.13 -22.38
C GLU A 103 -4.08 -2.49 -22.06
N ALA A 104 -4.77 -3.59 -22.32
CA ALA A 104 -4.21 -4.94 -22.16
C ALA A 104 -3.00 -5.15 -23.09
N SER A 105 -3.11 -4.77 -24.36
CA SER A 105 -2.01 -4.83 -25.33
C SER A 105 -0.82 -3.98 -24.89
N ALA A 106 -1.06 -2.76 -24.40
CA ALA A 106 0.00 -1.88 -23.90
C ALA A 106 0.70 -2.47 -22.65
N LEU A 107 -0.05 -3.08 -21.73
CA LEU A 107 0.53 -3.78 -20.59
C LEU A 107 1.43 -4.94 -21.00
N LEU A 108 0.97 -5.75 -21.96
CA LEU A 108 1.76 -6.89 -22.47
C LEU A 108 3.00 -6.44 -23.24
N ALA A 109 2.92 -5.36 -24.01
CA ALA A 109 4.08 -4.77 -24.67
C ALA A 109 5.11 -4.25 -23.64
N SER A 110 4.64 -3.57 -22.59
CA SER A 110 5.51 -3.09 -21.51
C SER A 110 6.14 -4.23 -20.71
N LEU A 111 5.48 -5.39 -20.61
CA LEU A 111 6.04 -6.59 -20.00
C LEU A 111 7.26 -7.10 -20.77
N ALA A 112 7.15 -7.19 -22.10
CA ALA A 112 8.22 -7.68 -22.96
C ALA A 112 9.42 -6.73 -22.93
N THR A 113 9.20 -5.42 -23.18
CA THR A 113 10.29 -4.42 -23.14
C THR A 113 10.95 -4.31 -21.76
N GLY A 114 10.17 -4.49 -20.68
CA GLY A 114 10.70 -4.51 -19.32
C GLY A 114 11.59 -5.72 -19.06
N TRP A 115 11.22 -6.89 -19.57
CA TRP A 115 12.06 -8.09 -19.45
C TRP A 115 13.40 -7.89 -20.15
N ASP A 116 13.40 -7.41 -21.38
CA ASP A 116 14.61 -7.12 -22.16
C ASP A 116 15.51 -6.09 -21.46
N ASP A 117 14.92 -5.00 -20.92
CA ASP A 117 15.65 -4.03 -20.11
C ASP A 117 16.28 -4.69 -18.87
N GLY A 118 15.51 -5.49 -18.14
CA GLY A 118 16.03 -6.20 -16.96
C GLY A 118 17.16 -7.17 -17.27
N MET A 119 17.09 -7.86 -18.42
CA MET A 119 18.17 -8.71 -18.90
C MET A 119 19.42 -7.92 -19.29
N ALA A 120 19.27 -6.69 -19.76
CA ALA A 120 20.38 -5.81 -20.17
C ALA A 120 20.96 -4.98 -19.01
N ARG A 121 20.24 -4.81 -17.89
CA ARG A 121 20.72 -3.98 -16.77
C ARG A 121 22.05 -4.49 -16.20
N PRO A 122 23.03 -3.60 -15.95
CA PRO A 122 24.29 -3.99 -15.36
C PRO A 122 24.08 -4.42 -13.88
N LEU A 123 24.52 -5.64 -13.54
CA LEU A 123 24.56 -6.12 -12.17
C LEU A 123 25.90 -5.72 -11.53
N ARG A 124 25.90 -4.68 -10.72
CA ARG A 124 27.08 -4.23 -10.00
C ARG A 124 27.26 -5.05 -8.71
N PRO A 125 28.51 -5.30 -8.27
CA PRO A 125 28.77 -5.86 -6.96
C PRO A 125 28.19 -4.92 -5.88
N MET A 126 27.46 -5.51 -4.93
CA MET A 126 26.93 -4.76 -3.78
C MET A 126 28.09 -4.53 -2.79
N LYS A 127 28.54 -3.29 -2.71
CA LYS A 127 29.58 -2.89 -1.77
C LYS A 127 28.95 -2.48 -0.44
N ALA A 128 29.62 -2.81 0.66
CA ALA A 128 29.23 -2.27 1.96
C ALA A 128 29.10 -0.74 1.90
N SER A 129 27.99 -0.21 2.39
CA SER A 129 27.83 1.23 2.54
C SER A 129 28.76 1.74 3.63
N ALA A 130 29.37 2.90 3.40
CA ALA A 130 30.06 3.61 4.45
C ALA A 130 29.11 3.86 5.64
N GLU A 131 29.65 3.88 6.84
CA GLU A 131 28.86 4.31 7.97
C GLU A 131 28.45 5.79 7.78
N PRO A 132 27.20 6.16 8.13
CA PRO A 132 26.80 7.54 8.01
C PRO A 132 27.64 8.43 8.93
N ASP A 133 28.14 9.54 8.40
CA ASP A 133 28.89 10.53 9.18
C ASP A 133 28.02 11.25 10.23
N ALA A 134 26.70 11.20 10.05
CA ALA A 134 25.75 11.82 10.96
C ALA A 134 25.29 10.82 12.04
N ALA A 135 25.18 11.29 13.26
CA ALA A 135 24.56 10.56 14.34
C ALA A 135 23.10 10.20 13.99
N PHE A 136 22.63 9.04 14.46
CA PHE A 136 21.24 8.65 14.30
C PHE A 136 20.31 9.72 14.88
N LEU A 137 19.50 10.31 14.02
CA LEU A 137 18.48 11.27 14.42
C LEU A 137 17.27 10.52 14.98
N GLN A 138 17.12 10.56 16.29
CA GLN A 138 15.94 10.02 16.93
C GLN A 138 14.72 10.87 16.57
N LEU A 139 13.67 10.22 16.04
CA LEU A 139 12.38 10.88 15.82
C LEU A 139 11.83 11.37 17.17
N PRO A 140 11.47 12.66 17.28
CA PRO A 140 10.82 13.14 18.49
C PRO A 140 9.50 12.39 18.69
N THR A 141 9.34 11.78 19.86
CA THR A 141 8.09 11.11 20.23
C THR A 141 7.18 12.11 20.93
N THR A 142 5.91 12.08 20.59
CA THR A 142 4.90 12.92 21.26
C THR A 142 4.30 12.25 22.51
N GLY A 143 4.75 11.02 22.83
CA GLY A 143 4.15 10.21 23.86
C GLY A 143 2.74 9.71 23.52
N PRO A 144 2.05 9.04 24.45
CA PRO A 144 0.67 8.62 24.27
C PRO A 144 -0.24 9.86 24.10
N ARG A 145 -1.11 9.83 23.10
CA ARG A 145 -2.11 10.87 22.84
C ARG A 145 -3.51 10.30 22.97
N ALA A 146 -4.42 11.07 23.57
CA ALA A 146 -5.82 10.66 23.67
C ALA A 146 -6.47 10.51 22.30
N GLY A 147 -7.29 9.48 22.13
CA GLY A 147 -8.14 9.32 20.97
C GLY A 147 -9.41 10.14 21.09
N HIS A 148 -10.01 10.48 19.96
CA HIS A 148 -11.32 11.12 19.90
C HIS A 148 -12.07 10.74 18.63
N VAL A 149 -13.29 10.22 18.77
CA VAL A 149 -14.13 9.87 17.63
C VAL A 149 -15.31 10.82 17.54
N LEU A 150 -15.42 11.51 16.41
CA LEU A 150 -16.56 12.33 16.06
C LEU A 150 -17.37 11.61 15.00
N ALA A 151 -18.67 11.43 15.23
CA ALA A 151 -19.53 10.72 14.30
C ALA A 151 -20.80 11.50 14.00
N GLY A 152 -21.21 11.49 12.74
CA GLY A 152 -22.42 12.16 12.32
C GLY A 152 -22.84 11.87 10.89
N ARG A 153 -23.91 12.53 10.48
CA ARG A 153 -24.48 12.44 9.14
C ARG A 153 -23.79 13.42 8.18
N SER A 154 -23.90 13.15 6.89
CA SER A 154 -23.27 13.98 5.86
C SER A 154 -23.66 15.46 5.88
N TRP A 155 -24.85 15.80 6.33
CA TRP A 155 -25.29 17.22 6.50
C TRP A 155 -24.63 17.92 7.69
N GLN A 156 -24.07 17.18 8.66
CA GLN A 156 -23.31 17.71 9.80
C GLN A 156 -21.83 17.85 9.47
N ARG A 157 -21.43 17.54 8.25
CA ARG A 157 -20.02 17.41 7.85
C ARG A 157 -19.20 18.64 8.22
N HIS A 158 -19.68 19.83 7.92
CA HIS A 158 -18.94 21.08 8.18
C HIS A 158 -18.63 21.24 9.68
N HIS A 159 -19.62 21.01 10.53
CA HIS A 159 -19.46 21.06 11.98
C HIS A 159 -18.45 20.00 12.48
N LEU A 160 -18.59 18.75 12.03
CA LEU A 160 -17.70 17.66 12.40
C LEU A 160 -16.24 17.96 12.03
N LEU A 161 -15.99 18.49 10.84
CA LEU A 161 -14.63 18.81 10.40
C LEU A 161 -14.03 19.97 11.20
N SER A 162 -14.83 20.97 11.55
CA SER A 162 -14.39 22.09 12.40
C SER A 162 -14.00 21.63 13.80
N GLU A 163 -14.82 20.81 14.45
CA GLU A 163 -14.51 20.24 15.76
C GLU A 163 -13.31 19.29 15.71
N ALA A 164 -13.19 18.49 14.65
CA ALA A 164 -12.05 17.61 14.45
C ALA A 164 -10.74 18.38 14.32
N ALA A 165 -10.73 19.47 13.57
CA ALA A 165 -9.55 20.31 13.42
C ALA A 165 -9.10 20.93 14.75
N LYS A 166 -10.04 21.41 15.58
CA LYS A 166 -9.75 21.95 16.92
C LYS A 166 -9.14 20.87 17.82
N ALA A 167 -9.74 19.69 17.86
CA ALA A 167 -9.25 18.57 18.67
C ALA A 167 -7.89 18.06 18.18
N ALA A 168 -7.65 18.00 16.89
CA ALA A 168 -6.36 17.64 16.33
C ALA A 168 -5.28 18.69 16.68
N ALA A 169 -5.61 19.97 16.57
CA ALA A 169 -4.71 21.06 16.95
C ALA A 169 -4.35 21.04 18.46
N SER A 170 -5.23 20.50 19.32
CA SER A 170 -4.93 20.28 20.74
C SER A 170 -4.11 19.01 21.00
N GLY A 171 -3.65 18.31 19.96
CA GLY A 171 -2.77 17.14 20.06
C GLY A 171 -3.49 15.79 20.15
N GLN A 172 -4.82 15.74 20.03
CA GLN A 172 -5.58 14.50 20.04
C GLN A 172 -5.46 13.72 18.71
N ILE A 173 -5.58 12.40 18.77
CA ILE A 173 -5.73 11.55 17.58
C ILE A 173 -7.20 11.47 17.23
N VAL A 174 -7.63 12.22 16.21
CA VAL A 174 -9.05 12.36 15.88
C VAL A 174 -9.45 11.51 14.68
N THR A 175 -10.59 10.83 14.81
CA THR A 175 -11.27 10.12 13.72
C THR A 175 -12.68 10.66 13.55
N VAL A 176 -12.99 11.15 12.35
CA VAL A 176 -14.34 11.56 11.95
C VAL A 176 -14.99 10.45 11.14
N ILE A 177 -16.18 10.01 11.56
CA ILE A 177 -17.02 9.06 10.81
C ILE A 177 -18.26 9.82 10.31
N CYS A 178 -18.26 10.20 9.02
CA CYS A 178 -19.29 11.01 8.40
C CYS A 178 -20.05 10.20 7.34
N LEU A 179 -21.29 9.77 7.67
CA LEU A 179 -22.05 8.85 6.82
C LEU A 179 -23.26 9.53 6.16
N SER A 180 -23.42 9.27 4.86
CA SER A 180 -24.61 9.65 4.10
C SER A 180 -25.69 8.55 4.15
N PRO A 181 -26.98 8.85 3.90
CA PRO A 181 -28.03 7.83 3.81
C PRO A 181 -28.00 7.10 2.45
N SER A 182 -26.89 6.44 2.14
CA SER A 182 -26.65 5.79 0.86
C SER A 182 -25.90 4.45 1.04
N ALA A 183 -25.73 3.72 -0.08
CA ALA A 183 -24.94 2.48 -0.13
C ALA A 183 -23.50 2.70 -0.67
N ARG A 184 -22.99 3.92 -0.66
CA ARG A 184 -21.64 4.21 -1.14
C ARG A 184 -20.59 3.48 -0.28
N ALA A 185 -19.58 2.93 -0.94
CA ALA A 185 -18.43 2.36 -0.26
C ALA A 185 -17.76 3.40 0.65
N HIS A 186 -17.22 2.92 1.77
CA HIS A 186 -16.47 3.79 2.67
C HIS A 186 -15.09 4.12 2.09
N ARG A 187 -14.65 5.35 2.36
CA ARG A 187 -13.29 5.83 2.09
C ARG A 187 -12.72 6.43 3.37
N MET A 188 -11.45 6.17 3.62
CA MET A 188 -10.70 6.74 4.74
C MET A 188 -9.55 7.57 4.17
N ALA A 189 -9.38 8.79 4.67
CA ALA A 189 -8.26 9.66 4.31
C ALA A 189 -7.73 10.35 5.56
N PHE A 190 -6.43 10.61 5.59
CA PHE A 190 -5.83 11.55 6.53
C PHE A 190 -5.89 12.93 5.90
N THR A 191 -6.34 13.93 6.64
CA THR A 191 -6.54 15.29 6.15
C THR A 191 -5.32 16.16 6.41
N ASP A 192 -5.17 17.24 5.65
CA ASP A 192 -4.11 18.24 5.88
C ASP A 192 -4.25 18.93 7.25
N GLN A 193 -5.43 18.86 7.86
CA GLN A 193 -5.70 19.39 9.21
C GLN A 193 -5.33 18.40 10.33
N GLY A 194 -4.74 17.24 10.00
CA GLY A 194 -4.17 16.32 10.98
C GLY A 194 -5.15 15.34 11.63
N PHE A 195 -6.28 15.05 11.00
CA PHE A 195 -7.22 14.04 11.49
C PHE A 195 -7.65 13.04 10.40
N TRP A 196 -8.15 11.89 10.83
CA TRP A 196 -8.68 10.86 9.94
C TRP A 196 -10.15 11.13 9.61
N LEU A 197 -10.48 11.11 8.33
CA LEU A 197 -11.86 11.29 7.85
C LEU A 197 -12.33 10.03 7.13
N GLN A 198 -13.33 9.36 7.71
CA GLN A 198 -14.06 8.29 7.07
C GLN A 198 -15.38 8.83 6.50
N THR A 199 -15.57 8.68 5.20
CA THR A 199 -16.80 9.00 4.50
C THR A 199 -17.39 7.77 3.84
N GLY A 200 -18.68 7.79 3.54
CA GLY A 200 -19.35 6.68 2.87
C GLY A 200 -20.86 6.68 3.13
N GLY A 201 -21.49 5.58 2.79
CA GLY A 201 -22.92 5.36 3.04
C GLY A 201 -23.18 4.55 4.29
N LEU A 202 -24.22 4.91 5.03
CA LEU A 202 -24.70 4.12 6.17
C LEU A 202 -24.88 2.64 5.83
N PHE A 203 -25.35 2.37 4.61
CA PHE A 203 -25.60 1.02 4.10
C PHE A 203 -24.46 0.48 3.24
N GLY A 204 -23.40 1.25 3.03
CA GLY A 204 -22.24 0.86 2.21
C GLY A 204 -21.26 -0.06 2.94
N TRP A 205 -20.36 -0.63 2.19
CA TRP A 205 -19.31 -1.52 2.68
C TRP A 205 -18.07 -0.74 3.12
N SER A 206 -17.46 -1.18 4.21
CA SER A 206 -16.26 -0.56 4.80
C SER A 206 -15.01 -1.45 4.74
N THR A 207 -15.17 -2.74 4.43
CA THR A 207 -14.08 -3.71 4.30
C THR A 207 -14.22 -4.49 3.01
N ARG A 208 -13.11 -5.02 2.47
CA ARG A 208 -13.12 -5.81 1.23
C ARG A 208 -13.90 -7.11 1.33
N GLN A 209 -13.90 -7.73 2.51
CA GLN A 209 -14.60 -8.99 2.79
C GLN A 209 -16.04 -8.77 3.23
N GLY A 210 -16.42 -7.52 3.50
CA GLY A 210 -17.76 -7.20 3.98
C GLY A 210 -18.82 -7.23 2.87
N PRO A 211 -20.10 -7.41 3.22
CA PRO A 211 -21.20 -7.36 2.28
C PRO A 211 -21.29 -5.96 1.65
N ARG A 212 -21.58 -5.89 0.35
CA ARG A 212 -21.69 -4.62 -0.39
C ARG A 212 -22.83 -3.73 0.10
N LEU A 213 -23.86 -4.33 0.66
CA LEU A 213 -25.03 -3.64 1.21
C LEU A 213 -25.37 -4.22 2.61
N ARG A 214 -25.57 -3.34 3.57
CA ARG A 214 -25.97 -3.71 4.96
C ARG A 214 -27.05 -2.77 5.45
N PHE A 215 -28.09 -3.34 6.01
CA PHE A 215 -29.13 -2.57 6.70
C PHE A 215 -28.83 -2.56 8.20
N THR A 216 -28.23 -1.49 8.66
CA THR A 216 -27.79 -1.34 10.06
C THR A 216 -28.24 0.04 10.56
N PRO A 217 -28.83 0.13 11.77
CA PRO A 217 -29.14 1.42 12.39
C PRO A 217 -27.87 2.29 12.54
N PHE A 218 -28.03 3.61 12.48
CA PHE A 218 -26.91 4.54 12.50
C PHE A 218 -25.98 4.32 13.73
N ARG A 219 -26.58 4.23 14.93
CA ARG A 219 -25.78 4.03 16.17
C ARG A 219 -24.98 2.75 16.14
N ALA A 220 -25.59 1.64 15.72
CA ALA A 220 -24.90 0.36 15.60
C ALA A 220 -23.77 0.42 14.55
N ARG A 221 -24.03 1.08 13.43
CA ARG A 221 -22.99 1.28 12.41
C ARG A 221 -21.80 2.07 12.93
N ILE A 222 -22.05 3.18 13.65
CA ILE A 222 -20.97 3.98 14.25
C ILE A 222 -20.18 3.13 15.26
N ALA A 223 -20.84 2.37 16.11
CA ALA A 223 -20.17 1.48 17.07
C ALA A 223 -19.25 0.45 16.37
N GLU A 224 -19.73 -0.19 15.31
CA GLU A 224 -18.92 -1.12 14.51
C GLU A 224 -17.68 -0.44 13.90
N GLU A 225 -17.88 0.73 13.30
CA GLU A 225 -16.76 1.44 12.65
C GLU A 225 -15.77 1.96 13.69
N THR A 226 -16.25 2.42 14.85
CA THR A 226 -15.38 2.81 15.98
C THR A 226 -14.58 1.62 16.51
N ALA A 227 -15.22 0.47 16.73
CA ALA A 227 -14.53 -0.74 17.15
C ALA A 227 -13.46 -1.18 16.12
N ARG A 228 -13.77 -1.08 14.82
CA ARG A 228 -12.81 -1.36 13.77
C ARG A 228 -11.62 -0.41 13.80
N VAL A 229 -11.85 0.87 14.06
CA VAL A 229 -10.78 1.89 14.17
C VAL A 229 -9.95 1.68 15.44
N ALA A 230 -10.58 1.25 16.54
CA ALA A 230 -9.90 1.01 17.81
C ALA A 230 -8.78 -0.03 17.74
N ALA A 231 -8.84 -0.95 16.78
CA ALA A 231 -7.76 -1.91 16.53
C ALA A 231 -6.46 -1.25 16.03
N PHE A 232 -6.49 0.01 15.60
CA PHE A 232 -5.38 0.65 14.90
C PHE A 232 -4.95 2.00 15.52
N ARG A 233 -5.83 2.64 16.29
CA ARG A 233 -5.57 3.92 16.92
C ARG A 233 -6.55 4.18 18.07
N PRO A 234 -6.17 5.00 19.04
CA PRO A 234 -7.03 5.30 20.19
C PRO A 234 -8.34 5.98 19.74
N VAL A 235 -9.44 5.64 20.38
CA VAL A 235 -10.80 6.12 20.05
C VAL A 235 -11.48 6.89 21.17
N GLY A 236 -10.85 7.04 22.32
CA GLY A 236 -11.39 7.72 23.51
C GLY A 236 -11.80 6.77 24.58
#